data_6ccd42e2197ea11d142935c687fe6c69
#
_entry.id   6ccd42e2197ea11d142935c687fe6c69
#
_cell.length_a   1.000
_cell.length_b   1.000
_cell.length_c   1.000
_cell.angle_alpha   90.00
_cell.angle_beta   90.00
_cell.angle_gamma   90.00
#
_symmetry.space_group_name_H-M   'P 1'
#
loop_
_entity.id
_entity.type
_entity.pdbx_description
1 polymer ?
#
loop_
_entity_poly.entity_id
_entity_poly.type
_entity_poly.pdbx_seq_one_letter_code
_entity_poly.pdbx_strand_id
1 'polypeptide(L)'
;MKRLYPYLFFLFLGLSAQAQEFKVYQFPADKVPAIDGNTHDWDCVPADYKITEAALKEDEGKHAQPDTTTLKVSVKVGWCAETQKLYFLYEAYDNYWRFSENSLNTDIFEVVVDGDCSGGPFIDRFHPTAPKDVWQAWFKFHGCHAQNYHIFTPAHGNDWCMLWGPQVWLKQKPYADYAYQYSFKEGEAGKLVLEFYITPFDHADADGPELSRPTLLKEGNEIGLCWAVIDWDAHPASKDGFWNLSDEHTMYGNASYLRKFKLMPIQ
;
A
#
# COMPACT_ATOMS: atom_id res chain seq x y z
N MET A 1 36.68 -38.38 -48.11
CA MET A 1 36.31 -36.99 -47.86
C MET A 1 35.43 -36.95 -46.62
N LYS A 2 35.99 -36.53 -45.46
CA LYS A 2 35.23 -36.39 -44.19
C LYS A 2 34.76 -34.94 -44.12
N ARG A 3 33.43 -34.74 -44.05
CA ARG A 3 32.82 -33.42 -43.87
C ARG A 3 32.86 -33.07 -42.37
N LEU A 4 33.57 -32.01 -42.01
CA LEU A 4 33.49 -31.39 -40.69
C LEU A 4 32.27 -30.47 -40.66
N TYR A 5 31.37 -30.70 -39.70
CA TYR A 5 30.29 -29.75 -39.38
C TYR A 5 30.77 -28.83 -38.26
N PRO A 6 30.69 -27.50 -38.39
CA PRO A 6 30.98 -26.60 -37.30
C PRO A 6 29.80 -26.57 -36.33
N TYR A 7 30.03 -26.94 -35.09
CA TYR A 7 29.09 -26.74 -34.00
C TYR A 7 29.11 -25.25 -33.60
N LEU A 8 28.03 -24.54 -33.90
CA LEU A 8 27.81 -23.16 -33.45
C LEU A 8 27.33 -23.21 -31.99
N PHE A 9 28.19 -22.84 -31.05
CA PHE A 9 27.86 -22.73 -29.63
C PHE A 9 27.14 -21.38 -29.40
N PHE A 10 25.80 -21.40 -29.25
CA PHE A 10 25.05 -20.23 -28.82
C PHE A 10 25.25 -20.04 -27.31
N LEU A 11 26.02 -19.02 -26.94
CA LEU A 11 26.12 -18.56 -25.57
C LEU A 11 24.83 -17.75 -25.25
N PHE A 12 23.89 -18.39 -24.57
CA PHE A 12 22.76 -17.67 -23.98
C PHE A 12 23.28 -16.86 -22.77
N LEU A 13 23.53 -15.58 -22.96
CA LEU A 13 23.65 -14.62 -21.89
C LEU A 13 22.24 -14.44 -21.29
N GLY A 14 21.97 -15.18 -20.22
CA GLY A 14 20.78 -14.97 -19.41
C GLY A 14 20.87 -13.59 -18.76
N LEU A 15 20.14 -12.62 -19.29
CA LEU A 15 19.81 -11.40 -18.58
C LEU A 15 18.92 -11.80 -17.39
N SER A 16 19.53 -11.99 -16.21
CA SER A 16 18.76 -12.06 -14.98
C SER A 16 18.12 -10.69 -14.79
N ALA A 17 16.82 -10.59 -15.04
CA ALA A 17 16.03 -9.45 -14.58
C ALA A 17 16.16 -9.43 -13.04
N GLN A 18 16.92 -8.47 -12.53
CA GLN A 18 17.03 -8.28 -11.10
C GLN A 18 15.65 -7.80 -10.63
N ALA A 19 14.98 -8.60 -9.81
CA ALA A 19 13.71 -8.21 -9.23
C ALA A 19 13.92 -6.89 -8.47
N GLN A 20 13.04 -5.91 -8.67
CA GLN A 20 13.10 -4.63 -7.99
C GLN A 20 13.01 -4.87 -6.48
N GLU A 21 14.05 -4.50 -5.73
CA GLU A 21 14.04 -4.54 -4.27
C GLU A 21 13.30 -3.31 -3.74
N PHE A 22 12.21 -3.51 -3.02
CA PHE A 22 11.50 -2.44 -2.33
C PHE A 22 12.08 -2.25 -0.94
N LYS A 23 12.38 -1.00 -0.59
CA LYS A 23 13.06 -0.63 0.65
C LYS A 23 12.18 0.25 1.52
N VAL A 24 12.23 0.02 2.84
CA VAL A 24 11.59 0.88 3.85
C VAL A 24 12.70 1.58 4.64
N TYR A 25 12.71 2.91 4.62
CA TYR A 25 13.73 3.72 5.27
C TYR A 25 13.59 3.67 6.80
N GLN A 26 14.69 3.50 7.53
CA GLN A 26 14.65 3.57 9.00
C GLN A 26 14.84 5.00 9.49
N PHE A 27 13.84 5.54 10.16
CA PHE A 27 13.97 6.80 10.89
C PHE A 27 14.57 6.56 12.28
N PRO A 28 15.56 7.36 12.72
CA PRO A 28 15.90 7.48 14.13
C PRO A 28 14.70 7.97 14.95
N ALA A 29 14.59 7.57 16.21
CA ALA A 29 13.45 7.91 17.07
C ALA A 29 13.19 9.42 17.22
N ASP A 30 14.25 10.21 17.19
CA ASP A 30 14.22 11.66 17.28
C ASP A 30 13.97 12.38 15.94
N LYS A 31 13.81 11.61 14.84
CA LYS A 31 13.60 12.11 13.48
C LYS A 31 12.43 11.44 12.75
N VAL A 32 11.53 10.81 13.50
CA VAL A 32 10.28 10.31 12.89
C VAL A 32 9.47 11.49 12.38
N PRO A 33 8.81 11.36 11.21
CA PRO A 33 8.01 12.45 10.65
C PRO A 33 6.90 12.89 11.60
N ALA A 34 6.71 14.19 11.75
CA ALA A 34 5.51 14.74 12.34
C ALA A 34 4.37 14.57 11.32
N ILE A 35 3.23 14.07 11.77
CA ILE A 35 2.07 13.87 10.89
C ILE A 35 1.30 15.18 10.81
N ASP A 36 1.76 16.09 9.94
CA ASP A 36 1.22 17.45 9.81
C ASP A 36 0.96 17.90 8.36
N GLY A 37 1.26 17.02 7.37
CA GLY A 37 1.13 17.30 5.95
C GLY A 37 2.33 18.05 5.37
N ASN A 38 3.40 18.22 6.13
CA ASN A 38 4.63 18.89 5.68
C ASN A 38 5.67 17.85 5.25
N THR A 39 6.14 17.94 4.02
CA THR A 39 7.04 16.95 3.42
C THR A 39 8.51 17.10 3.83
N HIS A 40 8.89 18.14 4.57
CA HIS A 40 10.31 18.42 4.91
C HIS A 40 10.97 17.34 5.76
N ASP A 41 10.21 16.67 6.62
CA ASP A 41 10.73 15.58 7.44
C ASP A 41 11.19 14.38 6.60
N TRP A 42 10.75 14.32 5.34
CA TRP A 42 11.08 13.27 4.38
C TRP A 42 12.27 13.61 3.46
N ASP A 43 12.88 14.79 3.61
CA ASP A 43 14.04 15.19 2.80
C ASP A 43 15.27 14.30 3.08
N CYS A 44 15.34 13.69 4.26
CA CYS A 44 16.37 12.72 4.63
C CYS A 44 16.23 11.36 3.94
N VAL A 45 15.05 11.04 3.38
CA VAL A 45 14.81 9.75 2.72
C VAL A 45 15.38 9.80 1.30
N PRO A 46 16.36 8.92 0.96
CA PRO A 46 17.01 8.91 -0.35
C PRO A 46 16.01 8.72 -1.50
N ALA A 47 16.37 9.29 -2.66
CA ALA A 47 15.49 9.28 -3.83
C ALA A 47 15.17 7.87 -4.38
N ASP A 48 16.05 6.91 -4.16
CA ASP A 48 15.86 5.51 -4.58
C ASP A 48 14.86 4.72 -3.70
N TYR A 49 14.37 5.33 -2.61
CA TYR A 49 13.25 4.81 -1.82
C TYR A 49 11.89 5.28 -2.33
N LYS A 50 11.89 6.24 -3.25
CA LYS A 50 10.66 6.80 -3.80
C LYS A 50 10.10 5.87 -4.88
N ILE A 51 8.88 5.41 -4.70
CA ILE A 51 8.14 4.60 -5.65
C ILE A 51 7.12 5.51 -6.34
N THR A 52 7.11 5.53 -7.67
CA THR A 52 6.24 6.40 -8.46
C THR A 52 5.20 5.60 -9.24
N GLU A 53 4.30 6.30 -9.94
CA GLU A 53 3.32 5.70 -10.85
C GLU A 53 3.94 4.73 -11.87
N ALA A 54 5.22 4.92 -12.22
CA ALA A 54 5.91 4.04 -13.16
C ALA A 54 6.05 2.58 -12.68
N ALA A 55 5.92 2.35 -11.37
CA ALA A 55 5.92 1.00 -10.78
C ALA A 55 4.52 0.38 -10.70
N LEU A 56 3.48 1.14 -10.99
CA LEU A 56 2.09 0.69 -10.90
C LEU A 56 1.65 0.10 -12.23
N LYS A 57 0.73 -0.84 -12.16
CA LYS A 57 0.08 -1.47 -13.33
C LYS A 57 -1.42 -1.30 -13.20
N GLU A 58 -2.06 -0.94 -14.29
CA GLU A 58 -3.50 -1.01 -14.39
C GLU A 58 -3.87 -2.46 -14.67
N ASP A 59 -4.61 -3.10 -13.76
CA ASP A 59 -4.82 -4.53 -13.78
C ASP A 59 -6.19 -4.95 -14.35
N GLU A 60 -7.03 -3.97 -14.71
CA GLU A 60 -8.29 -4.21 -15.44
C GLU A 60 -8.10 -4.22 -16.97
N GLY A 61 -6.89 -3.92 -17.43
CA GLY A 61 -6.51 -3.97 -18.85
C GLY A 61 -7.00 -2.78 -19.69
N LYS A 62 -7.35 -1.66 -19.05
CA LYS A 62 -7.81 -0.43 -19.72
C LYS A 62 -6.65 0.39 -20.28
N HIS A 63 -5.57 0.47 -19.53
CA HIS A 63 -4.41 1.30 -19.84
C HIS A 63 -3.10 0.52 -19.66
N ALA A 64 -2.12 0.77 -20.51
CA ALA A 64 -0.83 0.10 -20.42
C ALA A 64 0.10 0.75 -19.37
N GLN A 65 -0.01 2.07 -19.20
CA GLN A 65 0.79 2.89 -18.27
C GLN A 65 -0.06 4.07 -17.81
N PRO A 66 0.18 4.62 -16.61
CA PRO A 66 -0.46 5.86 -16.18
C PRO A 66 -0.10 7.01 -17.12
N ASP A 67 -1.07 7.82 -17.48
CA ASP A 67 -0.83 9.10 -18.14
C ASP A 67 -0.41 10.12 -17.08
N THR A 68 0.87 10.47 -17.04
CA THR A 68 1.41 11.41 -16.04
C THR A 68 0.92 12.85 -16.20
N THR A 69 0.12 13.14 -17.23
CA THR A 69 -0.58 14.42 -17.37
C THR A 69 -1.92 14.44 -16.65
N THR A 70 -2.50 13.27 -16.41
CA THR A 70 -3.76 13.11 -15.66
C THR A 70 -3.49 12.66 -14.22
N LEU A 71 -2.71 11.60 -14.03
CA LEU A 71 -2.38 11.05 -12.72
C LEU A 71 -0.87 10.96 -12.52
N LYS A 72 -0.36 11.55 -11.44
CA LYS A 72 1.04 11.42 -11.03
C LYS A 72 1.11 11.16 -9.54
N VAL A 73 1.76 10.08 -9.14
CA VAL A 73 1.85 9.68 -7.73
C VAL A 73 3.27 9.35 -7.32
N SER A 74 3.54 9.53 -6.05
CA SER A 74 4.76 9.03 -5.44
C SER A 74 4.52 8.62 -3.99
N VAL A 75 5.17 7.53 -3.58
CA VAL A 75 5.11 7.01 -2.22
C VAL A 75 6.52 6.84 -1.68
N LYS A 76 6.75 7.35 -0.47
CA LYS A 76 7.90 6.98 0.35
C LYS A 76 7.39 6.23 1.58
N VAL A 77 8.10 5.20 1.99
CA VAL A 77 7.77 4.42 3.20
C VAL A 77 8.96 4.40 4.13
N GLY A 78 8.70 4.68 5.40
CA GLY A 78 9.68 4.59 6.47
C GLY A 78 9.18 3.77 7.65
N TRP A 79 10.09 3.41 8.55
CA TRP A 79 9.80 2.69 9.78
C TRP A 79 10.69 3.20 10.91
N CYS A 80 10.30 2.91 12.15
CA CYS A 80 11.12 3.25 13.30
C CYS A 80 11.09 2.10 14.30
N ALA A 81 12.28 1.71 14.79
CA ALA A 81 12.43 0.59 15.69
C ALA A 81 11.81 0.87 17.08
N GLU A 82 11.85 2.11 17.53
CA GLU A 82 11.36 2.50 18.86
C GLU A 82 9.84 2.65 18.89
N THR A 83 9.27 3.18 17.81
CA THR A 83 7.81 3.39 17.73
C THR A 83 7.06 2.19 17.21
N GLN A 84 7.76 1.25 16.52
CA GLN A 84 7.16 0.07 15.89
C GLN A 84 6.04 0.42 14.90
N LYS A 85 6.23 1.48 14.11
CA LYS A 85 5.28 2.02 13.15
C LYS A 85 5.87 2.08 11.75
N LEU A 86 5.00 1.97 10.77
CA LEU A 86 5.27 2.30 9.37
C LEU A 86 4.72 3.70 9.09
N TYR A 87 5.56 4.54 8.51
CA TYR A 87 5.26 5.91 8.13
C TYR A 87 5.16 6.00 6.61
N PHE A 88 4.23 6.79 6.11
CA PHE A 88 3.97 6.95 4.69
C PHE A 88 3.88 8.42 4.32
N LEU A 89 4.53 8.76 3.21
CA LEU A 89 4.29 10.01 2.49
C LEU A 89 3.73 9.63 1.11
N TYR A 90 2.50 10.00 0.86
CA TYR A 90 1.85 9.91 -0.44
C TYR A 90 1.68 11.31 -1.01
N GLU A 91 2.29 11.56 -2.17
CA GLU A 91 2.12 12.79 -2.94
C GLU A 91 1.46 12.45 -4.25
N ALA A 92 0.37 13.10 -4.58
CA ALA A 92 -0.34 12.88 -5.83
C ALA A 92 -0.71 14.19 -6.52
N TYR A 93 -0.77 14.14 -7.84
CA TYR A 93 -1.47 15.09 -8.69
C TYR A 93 -2.49 14.31 -9.48
N ASP A 94 -3.69 14.88 -9.55
CA ASP A 94 -4.77 14.38 -10.35
C ASP A 94 -5.42 15.53 -11.10
N ASN A 95 -5.90 15.26 -12.31
CA ASN A 95 -6.60 16.25 -13.13
C ASN A 95 -8.07 16.40 -12.74
N TYR A 96 -8.64 15.46 -11.97
CA TYR A 96 -10.04 15.48 -11.55
C TYR A 96 -10.25 14.74 -10.22
N TRP A 97 -10.09 15.43 -9.10
CA TRP A 97 -10.29 14.83 -7.78
C TRP A 97 -11.76 14.55 -7.47
N ARG A 98 -12.09 13.29 -7.18
CA ARG A 98 -13.44 12.84 -6.81
C ARG A 98 -13.48 12.32 -5.37
N PHE A 99 -14.09 13.06 -4.47
CA PHE A 99 -14.09 12.72 -3.03
C PHE A 99 -15.38 13.14 -2.27
N SER A 100 -16.40 13.64 -2.96
CA SER A 100 -17.64 14.10 -2.30
C SER A 100 -18.56 12.97 -1.87
N GLU A 101 -18.35 11.75 -2.34
CA GLU A 101 -19.17 10.59 -1.99
C GLU A 101 -18.51 9.76 -0.89
N ASN A 102 -19.32 9.34 0.10
CA ASN A 102 -18.86 8.40 1.11
C ASN A 102 -19.01 6.95 0.61
N SER A 103 -18.25 6.60 -0.41
CA SER A 103 -18.28 5.30 -1.06
C SER A 103 -16.89 4.94 -1.62
N LEU A 104 -16.73 3.72 -2.12
CA LEU A 104 -15.52 3.32 -2.86
C LEU A 104 -15.50 3.80 -4.32
N ASN A 105 -16.49 4.58 -4.76
CA ASN A 105 -16.53 5.22 -6.07
C ASN A 105 -15.93 6.63 -6.01
N THR A 106 -14.85 6.79 -5.29
CA THR A 106 -14.07 8.02 -5.11
C THR A 106 -12.59 7.68 -5.22
N ASP A 107 -11.74 8.72 -5.26
CA ASP A 107 -10.31 8.53 -5.27
C ASP A 107 -9.82 7.98 -3.94
N ILE A 108 -9.08 6.88 -4.03
CA ILE A 108 -8.63 6.13 -2.86
C ILE A 108 -7.17 5.74 -3.03
N PHE A 109 -6.41 5.92 -1.97
CA PHE A 109 -5.12 5.27 -1.78
C PHE A 109 -5.32 4.03 -0.91
N GLU A 110 -5.42 2.86 -1.53
CA GLU A 110 -5.59 1.58 -0.85
C GLU A 110 -4.24 1.02 -0.44
N VAL A 111 -4.04 0.75 0.85
CA VAL A 111 -2.80 0.18 1.39
C VAL A 111 -3.09 -1.14 2.09
N VAL A 112 -2.32 -2.17 1.74
CA VAL A 112 -2.40 -3.50 2.34
C VAL A 112 -1.07 -3.88 2.95
N VAL A 113 -1.08 -4.32 4.20
CA VAL A 113 0.12 -4.73 4.94
C VAL A 113 -0.07 -6.10 5.59
N ASP A 114 0.96 -6.95 5.44
CA ASP A 114 1.17 -8.24 6.11
C ASP A 114 2.53 -8.18 6.80
N GLY A 115 2.53 -7.88 8.10
CA GLY A 115 3.74 -7.51 8.81
C GLY A 115 4.76 -8.64 8.97
N ASP A 116 4.31 -9.90 9.03
CA ASP A 116 5.17 -11.08 9.18
C ASP A 116 5.36 -11.86 7.87
N CYS A 117 4.90 -11.33 6.75
CA CYS A 117 4.95 -11.99 5.43
C CYS A 117 4.33 -13.40 5.44
N SER A 118 3.34 -13.61 6.26
CA SER A 118 2.73 -14.92 6.45
C SER A 118 1.90 -15.37 5.26
N GLY A 119 1.45 -14.43 4.41
CA GLY A 119 0.73 -14.70 3.16
C GLY A 119 -0.62 -15.37 3.36
N GLY A 120 -1.25 -15.74 2.27
CA GLY A 120 -2.52 -16.47 2.24
C GLY A 120 -3.75 -15.57 2.16
N PRO A 121 -4.91 -16.16 1.87
CA PRO A 121 -6.18 -15.46 1.82
C PRO A 121 -6.54 -14.85 3.18
N PHE A 122 -7.13 -13.66 3.18
CA PHE A 122 -7.44 -12.90 4.41
C PHE A 122 -8.45 -13.61 5.32
N ILE A 123 -9.35 -14.37 4.74
CA ILE A 123 -10.40 -15.10 5.49
C ILE A 123 -9.96 -16.54 5.76
N ASP A 124 -9.60 -17.29 4.74
CA ASP A 124 -9.45 -18.74 4.80
C ASP A 124 -8.34 -19.21 5.74
N ARG A 125 -7.31 -18.38 5.95
CA ARG A 125 -6.18 -18.74 6.79
C ARG A 125 -6.56 -19.04 8.24
N PHE A 126 -7.52 -18.30 8.78
CA PHE A 126 -8.00 -18.47 10.17
C PHE A 126 -9.25 -19.31 10.25
N HIS A 127 -9.58 -20.04 9.19
CA HIS A 127 -10.86 -20.61 8.95
C HIS A 127 -10.91 -22.14 8.75
N PRO A 128 -10.03 -22.97 9.31
CA PRO A 128 -10.16 -24.43 9.15
C PRO A 128 -11.41 -24.99 9.83
N THR A 129 -12.00 -24.25 10.78
CA THR A 129 -13.22 -24.63 11.51
C THR A 129 -14.30 -23.57 11.42
N ALA A 130 -14.22 -22.71 10.43
CA ALA A 130 -15.05 -21.53 10.35
C ALA A 130 -16.54 -21.83 10.31
N PRO A 131 -17.35 -20.87 10.79
CA PRO A 131 -18.77 -20.92 10.54
C PRO A 131 -18.99 -21.08 9.03
N LYS A 132 -19.94 -21.95 8.67
CA LYS A 132 -20.34 -22.15 7.26
C LYS A 132 -20.90 -20.87 6.61
N ASP A 133 -21.10 -19.84 7.40
CA ASP A 133 -21.57 -18.53 7.00
C ASP A 133 -20.38 -17.63 6.66
N VAL A 134 -20.24 -17.32 5.39
CA VAL A 134 -19.22 -16.44 4.81
C VAL A 134 -19.20 -15.06 5.50
N TRP A 135 -20.35 -14.50 5.86
CA TRP A 135 -20.42 -13.20 6.51
C TRP A 135 -19.89 -13.22 7.94
N GLN A 136 -20.19 -14.26 8.71
CA GLN A 136 -19.64 -14.44 10.06
C GLN A 136 -18.12 -14.62 10.01
N ALA A 137 -17.62 -15.35 9.01
CA ALA A 137 -16.21 -15.50 8.78
C ALA A 137 -15.54 -14.16 8.45
N TRP A 138 -16.16 -13.39 7.55
CA TRP A 138 -15.67 -12.07 7.17
C TRP A 138 -15.61 -11.13 8.38
N PHE A 139 -16.68 -11.02 9.16
CA PHE A 139 -16.74 -10.16 10.34
C PHE A 139 -15.79 -10.59 11.47
N LYS A 140 -15.31 -11.81 11.49
CA LYS A 140 -14.44 -12.30 12.55
C LYS A 140 -12.97 -12.36 12.14
N PHE A 141 -12.69 -12.70 10.90
CA PHE A 141 -11.35 -13.07 10.48
C PHE A 141 -10.74 -12.17 9.39
N HIS A 142 -11.56 -11.41 8.65
CA HIS A 142 -11.03 -10.51 7.62
C HIS A 142 -10.17 -9.42 8.28
N GLY A 143 -8.98 -9.18 7.73
CA GLY A 143 -8.05 -8.20 8.27
C GLY A 143 -7.25 -8.65 9.49
N CYS A 144 -7.45 -9.89 9.99
CA CYS A 144 -6.72 -10.34 11.18
C CYS A 144 -5.23 -10.45 10.96
N HIS A 145 -4.75 -11.14 9.92
CA HIS A 145 -3.31 -11.37 9.69
C HIS A 145 -2.68 -10.42 8.68
N ALA A 146 -3.51 -9.73 7.92
CA ALA A 146 -3.09 -8.67 7.01
C ALA A 146 -4.17 -7.60 6.98
N GLN A 147 -3.78 -6.33 7.06
CA GLN A 147 -4.69 -5.22 7.21
C GLN A 147 -4.81 -4.46 5.89
N ASN A 148 -6.04 -4.08 5.52
CA ASN A 148 -6.33 -3.32 4.31
C ASN A 148 -7.02 -2.00 4.68
N TYR A 149 -6.40 -0.89 4.26
CA TYR A 149 -6.79 0.48 4.52
C TYR A 149 -7.21 1.14 3.21
N HIS A 150 -8.49 1.45 3.02
CA HIS A 150 -8.98 2.29 1.94
C HIS A 150 -8.96 3.75 2.42
N ILE A 151 -7.91 4.48 2.09
CA ILE A 151 -7.68 5.85 2.53
C ILE A 151 -8.30 6.80 1.51
N PHE A 152 -9.27 7.61 1.93
CA PHE A 152 -9.90 8.60 1.06
C PHE A 152 -8.93 9.74 0.71
N THR A 153 -8.88 10.14 -0.54
CA THR A 153 -7.92 11.12 -1.05
C THR A 153 -8.60 12.31 -1.75
N PRO A 154 -8.98 13.36 -0.97
CA PRO A 154 -8.89 13.52 0.49
C PRO A 154 -10.14 13.03 1.23
N ALA A 155 -10.08 12.98 2.55
CA ALA A 155 -11.19 12.53 3.39
C ALA A 155 -12.35 13.51 3.50
N HIS A 156 -12.23 14.69 3.06
CA HIS A 156 -13.18 15.83 3.07
C HIS A 156 -14.57 15.57 3.71
N GLY A 157 -14.67 15.73 5.02
CA GLY A 157 -15.93 15.54 5.76
C GLY A 157 -16.29 14.07 6.07
N ASN A 158 -15.53 13.13 5.57
CA ASN A 158 -15.66 11.71 5.84
C ASN A 158 -14.65 11.26 6.89
N ASP A 159 -14.78 10.03 7.34
CA ASP A 159 -13.69 9.34 8.00
C ASP A 159 -12.50 9.20 7.01
N TRP A 160 -11.28 9.31 7.51
CA TRP A 160 -10.12 9.30 6.64
C TRP A 160 -9.86 7.95 5.96
N CYS A 161 -10.35 6.87 6.57
CA CYS A 161 -10.07 5.51 6.11
C CYS A 161 -11.23 4.57 6.40
N MET A 162 -11.60 3.76 5.41
CA MET A 162 -12.42 2.57 5.59
C MET A 162 -11.51 1.35 5.67
N LEU A 163 -11.60 0.61 6.77
CA LEU A 163 -10.91 -0.67 6.88
C LEU A 163 -11.71 -1.77 6.18
N TRP A 164 -11.03 -2.58 5.41
CA TRP A 164 -11.59 -3.78 4.82
C TRP A 164 -11.51 -4.92 5.83
N GLY A 165 -12.26 -4.75 6.93
CA GLY A 165 -12.29 -5.66 8.06
C GLY A 165 -12.99 -5.03 9.27
N PRO A 166 -13.30 -5.83 10.31
CA PRO A 166 -14.03 -5.35 11.50
C PRO A 166 -13.17 -4.57 12.50
N GLN A 167 -11.83 -4.54 12.35
CA GLN A 167 -10.89 -3.97 13.32
C GLN A 167 -10.82 -2.44 13.22
N VAL A 168 -11.95 -1.75 13.39
CA VAL A 168 -12.07 -0.30 13.23
C VAL A 168 -11.14 0.52 14.13
N TRP A 169 -10.64 -0.05 15.20
CA TRP A 169 -9.69 0.57 16.11
C TRP A 169 -8.30 0.80 15.49
N LEU A 170 -7.93 0.02 14.45
CA LEU A 170 -6.63 0.16 13.75
C LEU A 170 -6.41 1.54 13.15
N LYS A 171 -7.47 2.25 12.75
CA LYS A 171 -7.37 3.58 12.14
C LYS A 171 -7.39 4.71 13.15
N GLN A 172 -7.33 4.42 14.44
CA GLN A 172 -7.38 5.39 15.54
C GLN A 172 -6.02 5.48 16.24
N LYS A 173 -5.75 6.62 16.89
CA LYS A 173 -4.60 6.75 17.80
C LYS A 173 -4.71 5.74 18.94
N PRO A 174 -3.62 5.11 19.33
CA PRO A 174 -2.23 5.33 18.93
C PRO A 174 -1.77 4.52 17.72
N TYR A 175 -2.65 3.72 17.07
CA TYR A 175 -2.28 2.77 16.03
C TYR A 175 -2.14 3.39 14.65
N ALA A 176 -2.86 4.47 14.39
CA ALA A 176 -2.75 5.27 13.17
C ALA A 176 -2.99 6.76 13.46
N ASP A 177 -2.43 7.61 12.60
CA ASP A 177 -2.69 9.05 12.53
C ASP A 177 -2.45 9.51 11.10
N TYR A 178 -3.05 10.65 10.72
CA TYR A 178 -2.98 11.15 9.35
C TYR A 178 -3.06 12.68 9.30
N ALA A 179 -2.51 13.26 8.23
CA ALA A 179 -2.67 14.67 7.88
C ALA A 179 -2.71 14.85 6.37
N TYR A 180 -3.50 15.80 5.91
CA TYR A 180 -3.61 16.18 4.50
C TYR A 180 -3.19 17.62 4.28
N GLN A 181 -2.58 17.86 3.10
CA GLN A 181 -2.41 19.19 2.53
C GLN A 181 -2.90 19.20 1.08
N TYR A 182 -3.91 20.01 0.79
CA TYR A 182 -4.46 20.21 -0.56
C TYR A 182 -5.22 21.54 -0.63
N SER A 183 -5.52 22.03 -1.86
CA SER A 183 -6.24 23.29 -2.06
C SER A 183 -7.30 23.25 -3.18
N PHE A 184 -7.50 22.10 -3.81
CA PHE A 184 -8.50 21.88 -4.85
C PHE A 184 -9.89 21.58 -4.24
N LYS A 185 -10.93 21.68 -5.07
CA LYS A 185 -12.28 21.25 -4.77
C LYS A 185 -12.64 20.01 -5.59
N GLU A 186 -13.77 19.40 -5.24
CA GLU A 186 -14.37 18.32 -6.03
C GLU A 186 -14.42 18.68 -7.51
N GLY A 187 -13.89 17.79 -8.37
CA GLY A 187 -13.84 17.96 -9.81
C GLY A 187 -12.74 18.88 -10.32
N GLU A 188 -11.88 19.42 -9.46
CA GLU A 188 -10.76 20.26 -9.86
C GLU A 188 -9.46 19.45 -9.89
N ALA A 189 -8.55 19.86 -10.77
CA ALA A 189 -7.17 19.37 -10.77
C ALA A 189 -6.38 19.94 -9.57
N GLY A 190 -5.44 19.17 -9.04
CA GLY A 190 -4.61 19.70 -7.98
C GLY A 190 -3.60 18.70 -7.43
N LYS A 191 -2.81 19.18 -6.47
CA LYS A 191 -1.85 18.34 -5.72
C LYS A 191 -2.39 18.03 -4.34
N LEU A 192 -2.20 16.78 -3.92
CA LEU A 192 -2.50 16.29 -2.59
C LEU A 192 -1.21 15.76 -1.96
N VAL A 193 -1.01 16.10 -0.70
CA VAL A 193 -0.06 15.45 0.20
C VAL A 193 -0.87 14.76 1.29
N LEU A 194 -0.55 13.50 1.54
CA LEU A 194 -1.07 12.72 2.64
C LEU A 194 0.11 12.12 3.41
N GLU A 195 0.22 12.47 4.66
CA GLU A 195 1.11 11.79 5.61
C GLU A 195 0.29 10.95 6.56
N PHE A 196 0.76 9.78 6.87
CA PHE A 196 0.15 8.93 7.89
C PHE A 196 1.14 7.91 8.43
N TYR A 197 0.82 7.36 9.60
CA TYR A 197 1.44 6.15 10.06
C TYR A 197 0.39 5.08 10.37
N ILE A 198 0.82 3.83 10.32
CA ILE A 198 0.07 2.67 10.80
C ILE A 198 0.96 1.80 11.68
N THR A 199 0.34 1.06 12.60
CA THR A 199 0.98 -0.02 13.34
C THR A 199 0.57 -1.33 12.69
N PRO A 200 1.49 -2.09 12.06
CA PRO A 200 1.16 -3.39 11.49
C PRO A 200 0.96 -4.46 12.58
N PHE A 201 0.12 -5.43 12.29
CA PHE A 201 -0.19 -6.51 13.22
C PHE A 201 -0.04 -7.88 12.54
N ASP A 202 0.65 -8.81 13.22
CA ASP A 202 0.66 -10.23 12.84
C ASP A 202 -0.71 -10.88 13.14
N HIS A 203 -1.42 -10.32 14.11
CA HIS A 203 -2.80 -10.68 14.42
C HIS A 203 -3.53 -9.46 14.96
N ALA A 204 -4.49 -8.95 14.20
CA ALA A 204 -5.41 -7.89 14.61
C ALA A 204 -6.77 -8.49 14.92
N ASP A 205 -7.11 -8.61 16.19
CA ASP A 205 -8.39 -9.20 16.61
C ASP A 205 -9.55 -8.20 16.38
N ALA A 206 -10.70 -8.72 15.97
CA ALA A 206 -11.91 -7.92 15.78
C ALA A 206 -12.41 -7.28 17.08
N ASP A 207 -12.18 -7.95 18.19
CA ASP A 207 -12.69 -7.55 19.52
C ASP A 207 -11.76 -6.54 20.22
N GLY A 208 -10.56 -6.24 19.66
CA GLY A 208 -9.73 -5.15 20.17
C GLY A 208 -8.24 -5.40 20.21
N PRO A 209 -7.47 -4.33 20.53
CA PRO A 209 -6.02 -4.38 20.54
C PRO A 209 -5.44 -5.27 21.65
N GLU A 210 -6.16 -5.49 22.74
CA GLU A 210 -5.73 -6.32 23.88
C GLU A 210 -5.63 -7.81 23.52
N LEU A 211 -6.36 -8.24 22.50
CA LEU A 211 -6.34 -9.60 21.96
C LEU A 211 -5.43 -9.73 20.74
N SER A 212 -4.80 -8.63 20.34
CA SER A 212 -4.03 -8.53 19.12
C SER A 212 -2.53 -8.66 19.39
N ARG A 213 -1.77 -9.00 18.34
CA ARG A 213 -0.31 -9.10 18.37
C ARG A 213 0.28 -8.18 17.32
N PRO A 214 0.90 -7.05 17.73
CA PRO A 214 1.63 -6.19 16.79
C PRO A 214 2.77 -6.94 16.11
N THR A 215 3.08 -6.56 14.88
CA THR A 215 4.30 -7.00 14.21
C THR A 215 5.53 -6.42 14.88
N LEU A 216 6.53 -7.25 15.10
CA LEU A 216 7.82 -6.80 15.57
C LEU A 216 8.71 -6.37 14.39
N LEU A 217 8.73 -5.07 14.11
CA LEU A 217 9.59 -4.50 13.08
C LEU A 217 11.06 -4.54 13.52
N LYS A 218 11.90 -5.17 12.69
CA LYS A 218 13.34 -5.29 12.91
C LYS A 218 14.10 -5.04 11.63
N GLU A 219 15.28 -4.44 11.75
CA GLU A 219 16.23 -4.27 10.67
C GLU A 219 16.49 -5.59 9.95
N GLY A 220 16.48 -5.52 8.62
CA GLY A 220 16.73 -6.66 7.73
C GLY A 220 15.54 -7.59 7.50
N ASN A 221 14.46 -7.48 8.29
CA ASN A 221 13.23 -8.24 8.05
C ASN A 221 12.52 -7.74 6.78
N GLU A 222 11.74 -8.60 6.20
CA GLU A 222 10.80 -8.28 5.13
C GLU A 222 9.38 -8.21 5.69
N ILE A 223 8.59 -7.29 5.15
CA ILE A 223 7.14 -7.20 5.34
C ILE A 223 6.44 -7.35 3.99
N GLY A 224 5.25 -7.90 3.98
CA GLY A 224 4.34 -7.82 2.84
C GLY A 224 3.68 -6.45 2.82
N LEU A 225 3.86 -5.70 1.73
CA LEU A 225 3.25 -4.39 1.56
C LEU A 225 2.86 -4.18 0.10
N CYS A 226 1.69 -3.62 -0.11
CA CYS A 226 1.23 -3.23 -1.42
C CYS A 226 0.29 -2.04 -1.32
N TRP A 227 0.06 -1.38 -2.44
CA TRP A 227 -0.99 -0.36 -2.57
C TRP A 227 -1.57 -0.33 -3.97
N ALA A 228 -2.77 0.21 -4.05
CA ALA A 228 -3.38 0.63 -5.28
C ALA A 228 -3.83 2.09 -5.19
N VAL A 229 -3.78 2.79 -6.32
CA VAL A 229 -4.42 4.09 -6.51
C VAL A 229 -5.67 3.83 -7.32
N ILE A 230 -6.82 4.09 -6.72
CA ILE A 230 -8.12 3.94 -7.38
C ILE A 230 -8.53 5.33 -7.82
N ASP A 231 -8.61 5.52 -9.13
CA ASP A 231 -8.79 6.78 -9.80
C ASP A 231 -10.20 6.84 -10.42
N TRP A 232 -10.99 7.83 -10.01
CA TRP A 232 -12.37 8.01 -10.44
C TRP A 232 -12.59 9.38 -11.03
N ASP A 233 -12.76 9.41 -12.35
CA ASP A 233 -13.02 10.63 -13.09
C ASP A 233 -14.48 10.89 -13.38
N ALA A 234 -14.81 12.14 -13.71
CA ALA A 234 -16.02 12.62 -14.36
C ALA A 234 -17.36 12.40 -13.64
N HIS A 235 -18.42 12.97 -14.24
CA HIS A 235 -19.79 12.77 -13.81
C HIS A 235 -20.65 12.35 -15.04
N PRO A 236 -21.32 11.19 -15.07
CA PRO A 236 -21.39 10.17 -13.99
C PRO A 236 -20.05 9.51 -13.74
N ALA A 237 -19.82 9.02 -12.51
CA ALA A 237 -18.57 8.46 -12.08
C ALA A 237 -18.06 7.39 -13.08
N SER A 238 -16.83 7.57 -13.51
CA SER A 238 -16.11 6.62 -14.35
C SER A 238 -14.79 6.29 -13.68
N LYS A 239 -14.57 5.03 -13.32
CA LYS A 239 -13.28 4.60 -12.84
C LYS A 239 -12.29 4.63 -13.98
N ASP A 240 -11.30 5.51 -13.92
CA ASP A 240 -10.26 5.63 -14.93
C ASP A 240 -9.21 4.54 -14.78
N GLY A 241 -8.86 4.18 -13.54
CA GLY A 241 -7.94 3.09 -13.33
C GLY A 241 -7.94 2.51 -11.92
N PHE A 242 -7.43 1.28 -11.83
CA PHE A 242 -7.00 0.64 -10.59
C PHE A 242 -5.50 0.36 -10.71
N TRP A 243 -4.70 1.35 -10.28
CA TRP A 243 -3.26 1.37 -10.45
C TRP A 243 -2.58 0.63 -9.31
N ASN A 244 -2.17 -0.61 -9.55
CA ASN A 244 -1.73 -1.56 -8.54
C ASN A 244 -0.21 -1.78 -8.55
N LEU A 245 0.42 -1.80 -7.38
CA LEU A 245 1.82 -2.17 -7.23
C LEU A 245 2.04 -3.69 -7.35
N SER A 246 1.02 -4.50 -7.06
CA SER A 246 1.02 -5.95 -7.26
C SER A 246 0.86 -6.30 -8.74
N ASP A 247 1.24 -7.53 -9.11
CA ASP A 247 0.88 -8.13 -10.39
C ASP A 247 -0.51 -8.77 -10.36
N GLU A 248 -1.13 -8.87 -9.18
CA GLU A 248 -2.40 -9.56 -8.95
C GLU A 248 -3.46 -8.59 -8.43
N HIS A 249 -4.59 -8.47 -9.16
CA HIS A 249 -5.69 -7.58 -8.81
C HIS A 249 -6.18 -7.80 -7.38
N THR A 250 -6.35 -9.05 -6.97
CA THR A 250 -6.92 -9.44 -5.68
C THR A 250 -5.95 -9.37 -4.50
N MET A 251 -4.90 -8.54 -4.60
CA MET A 251 -3.96 -8.32 -3.49
C MET A 251 -4.68 -7.82 -2.21
N TYR A 252 -5.81 -7.16 -2.35
CA TYR A 252 -6.64 -6.67 -1.24
C TYR A 252 -7.33 -7.79 -0.42
N GLY A 253 -7.33 -9.02 -0.92
CA GLY A 253 -7.94 -10.18 -0.25
C GLY A 253 -6.99 -11.36 -0.05
N ASN A 254 -5.73 -11.25 -0.49
CA ASN A 254 -4.73 -12.33 -0.39
C ASN A 254 -3.32 -11.77 -0.20
N ALA A 255 -2.78 -11.94 1.00
CA ALA A 255 -1.47 -11.43 1.36
C ALA A 255 -0.30 -12.09 0.60
N SER A 256 -0.51 -13.25 -0.05
CA SER A 256 0.51 -13.85 -0.92
C SER A 256 0.82 -13.02 -2.17
N TYR A 257 -0.04 -12.06 -2.51
CA TYR A 257 0.12 -11.20 -3.69
C TYR A 257 0.79 -9.85 -3.37
N LEU A 258 1.13 -9.61 -2.10
CA LEU A 258 1.84 -8.40 -1.70
C LEU A 258 3.30 -8.45 -2.14
N ARG A 259 3.89 -7.28 -2.36
CA ARG A 259 5.33 -7.14 -2.60
C ARG A 259 6.10 -7.26 -1.29
N LYS A 260 7.32 -7.76 -1.37
CA LYS A 260 8.22 -7.80 -0.22
C LYS A 260 8.98 -6.50 -0.12
N PHE A 261 8.88 -5.87 1.03
CA PHE A 261 9.58 -4.66 1.39
C PHE A 261 10.56 -4.95 2.51
N LYS A 262 11.82 -4.58 2.31
CA LYS A 262 12.89 -4.80 3.27
C LYS A 262 13.03 -3.61 4.23
N LEU A 263 12.99 -3.89 5.52
CA LEU A 263 13.24 -2.90 6.57
C LEU A 263 14.75 -2.60 6.61
N MET A 264 15.14 -1.43 6.11
CA MET A 264 16.55 -1.06 6.00
C MET A 264 17.10 -0.59 7.34
N PRO A 265 18.44 -0.68 7.55
CA PRO A 265 19.10 -0.11 8.74
C PRO A 265 19.12 1.41 8.70
N ILE A 266 19.38 2.03 9.85
CA ILE A 266 19.71 3.46 9.93
C ILE A 266 20.94 3.76 9.05
N GLN A 267 20.83 4.81 8.26
CA GLN A 267 21.87 5.30 7.36
C GLN A 267 22.56 6.53 7.93
#